data_b06e42bf6cc1b35b3af6fd8e6204c0c8
#
_entry.id   b06e42bf6cc1b35b3af6fd8e6204c0c8
#
_cell.length_a   1.000
_cell.length_b   1.000
_cell.length_c   1.000
_cell.angle_alpha   90.00
_cell.angle_beta   90.00
_cell.angle_gamma   90.00
#
_symmetry.space_group_name_H-M   'P 1'
#
loop_
_entity.id
_entity.type
_entity.pdbx_description
1 polymer ?
#
loop_
_entity_poly.entity_id
_entity_poly.type
_entity_poly.pdbx_seq_one_letter_code
_entity_poly.pdbx_strand_id
1 'polypeptide(L)'
;MIVFNFDVIARPADSLATRQPDSDGRAIWGALFEKYMGRIILVCNDVYDRPQFMDWLKREQFKASMLDFIDQTDPVLKAESVHRIGSAAGRINWYVDNDPRTCQETLKLGIPTLVVASPYIVRPEWDSGRKIKEWGNLVDEMDSQALKSAERTWRDE
;
A
#
# COMPACT_ATOMS: atom_id res chain seq x y z
N MET A 1 -5.85 -13.53 -8.76
CA MET A 1 -4.58 -12.81 -8.65
C MET A 1 -4.67 -11.74 -7.56
N ILE A 2 -3.55 -11.25 -7.10
CA ILE A 2 -3.43 -10.19 -6.11
C ILE A 2 -2.91 -8.94 -6.80
N VAL A 3 -3.49 -7.79 -6.50
CA VAL A 3 -2.92 -6.48 -6.83
C VAL A 3 -2.40 -5.86 -5.54
N PHE A 4 -1.12 -5.57 -5.49
CA PHE A 4 -0.41 -5.19 -4.27
C PHE A 4 0.24 -3.83 -4.43
N ASN A 5 -0.06 -2.90 -3.53
CA ASN A 5 0.57 -1.58 -3.56
C ASN A 5 1.98 -1.64 -2.97
N PHE A 6 2.93 -1.03 -3.67
CA PHE A 6 4.34 -0.99 -3.29
C PHE A 6 4.58 -0.37 -1.90
N ASP A 7 3.78 0.63 -1.52
CA ASP A 7 3.92 1.30 -0.23
C ASP A 7 3.63 0.40 0.98
N VAL A 8 3.04 -0.77 0.76
CA VAL A 8 2.85 -1.77 1.83
C VAL A 8 4.15 -2.51 2.14
N ILE A 9 4.99 -2.78 1.12
CA ILE A 9 6.24 -3.53 1.27
C ILE A 9 7.48 -2.67 1.40
N ALA A 10 7.37 -1.37 1.14
CA ALA A 10 8.49 -0.45 1.19
C ALA A 10 8.15 0.78 2.04
N ARG A 11 9.00 1.10 2.99
CA ARG A 11 8.83 2.28 3.84
C ARG A 11 8.98 3.56 3.03
N PRO A 12 8.27 4.64 3.38
CA PRO A 12 8.46 5.93 2.72
C PRO A 12 9.90 6.41 2.85
N ALA A 13 10.42 7.00 1.77
CA ALA A 13 11.74 7.62 1.73
C ALA A 13 11.80 8.66 0.61
N ASP A 14 12.81 9.53 0.62
CA ASP A 14 12.98 10.58 -0.38
C ASP A 14 13.31 10.02 -1.77
N SER A 15 13.94 8.85 -1.83
CA SER A 15 14.31 8.18 -3.08
C SER A 15 14.14 6.67 -2.98
N LEU A 16 14.05 6.01 -4.13
CA LEU A 16 14.01 4.55 -4.19
C LEU A 16 15.27 3.92 -3.56
N ALA A 17 16.43 4.52 -3.77
CA ALA A 17 17.70 4.01 -3.25
C ALA A 17 17.75 3.95 -1.72
N THR A 18 17.01 4.83 -1.04
CA THR A 18 16.94 4.91 0.43
C THR A 18 15.73 4.19 1.03
N ARG A 19 14.82 3.68 0.21
CA ARG A 19 13.66 2.94 0.70
C ARG A 19 14.07 1.59 1.28
N GLN A 20 13.66 1.35 2.50
CA GLN A 20 13.85 0.07 3.18
C GLN A 20 12.59 -0.79 3.05
N PRO A 21 12.74 -2.13 2.95
CA PRO A 21 11.59 -3.01 2.98
C PRO A 21 10.90 -2.96 4.34
N ASP A 22 9.57 -3.11 4.34
CA ASP A 22 8.79 -3.26 5.55
C ASP A 22 8.64 -4.73 5.91
N SER A 23 8.98 -5.09 7.16
CA SER A 23 8.98 -6.50 7.57
C SER A 23 7.57 -7.10 7.65
N ASP A 24 6.59 -6.33 8.10
CA ASP A 24 5.20 -6.79 8.18
C ASP A 24 4.58 -6.86 6.78
N GLY A 25 4.85 -5.88 5.94
CA GLY A 25 4.46 -5.92 4.54
C GLY A 25 5.07 -7.11 3.80
N ARG A 26 6.33 -7.44 4.07
CA ARG A 26 6.99 -8.64 3.54
C ARG A 26 6.28 -9.93 3.97
N ALA A 27 5.87 -10.02 5.23
CA ALA A 27 5.15 -11.20 5.73
C ALA A 27 3.80 -11.37 5.03
N ILE A 28 3.05 -10.28 4.84
CA ILE A 28 1.78 -10.29 4.11
C ILE A 28 2.00 -10.70 2.66
N TRP A 29 3.01 -10.12 2.00
CA TRP A 29 3.40 -10.47 0.65
C TRP A 29 3.68 -11.97 0.52
N GLY A 30 4.53 -12.51 1.41
CA GLY A 30 4.91 -13.92 1.38
C GLY A 30 3.74 -14.86 1.52
N ALA A 31 2.82 -14.56 2.44
CA ALA A 31 1.62 -15.36 2.64
C ALA A 31 0.70 -15.37 1.41
N LEU A 32 0.49 -14.21 0.80
CA LEU A 32 -0.33 -14.11 -0.40
C LEU A 32 0.37 -14.68 -1.64
N PHE A 33 1.68 -14.51 -1.74
CA PHE A 33 2.49 -15.11 -2.81
C PHE A 33 2.37 -16.63 -2.82
N GLU A 34 2.50 -17.25 -1.64
CA GLU A 34 2.35 -18.70 -1.51
C GLU A 34 0.94 -19.15 -1.85
N LYS A 35 -0.07 -18.55 -1.27
CA LYS A 35 -1.47 -18.93 -1.47
C LYS A 35 -1.91 -18.80 -2.93
N TYR A 36 -1.49 -17.77 -3.62
CA TYR A 36 -1.91 -17.46 -4.99
C TYR A 36 -0.87 -17.82 -6.04
N MET A 37 0.09 -18.66 -5.67
CA MET A 37 1.12 -19.21 -6.59
C MET A 37 1.88 -18.12 -7.36
N GLY A 38 2.24 -17.07 -6.68
CA GLY A 38 3.05 -15.98 -7.24
C GLY A 38 2.31 -15.04 -8.19
N ARG A 39 1.01 -15.16 -8.36
CA ARG A 39 0.22 -14.28 -9.23
C ARG A 39 -0.07 -12.96 -8.55
N ILE A 40 0.96 -12.13 -8.45
CA ILE A 40 0.91 -10.80 -7.87
C ILE A 40 1.28 -9.76 -8.93
N ILE A 41 0.41 -8.78 -9.08
CA ILE A 41 0.68 -7.55 -9.83
C ILE A 41 1.04 -6.48 -8.82
N LEU A 42 2.23 -5.91 -8.95
CA LEU A 42 2.69 -4.82 -8.10
C LEU A 42 2.34 -3.50 -8.74
N VAL A 43 1.67 -2.64 -7.99
CA VAL A 43 1.38 -1.25 -8.41
C VAL A 43 2.16 -0.27 -7.55
N CYS A 44 2.66 0.78 -8.19
CA CYS A 44 3.42 1.82 -7.53
C CYS A 44 2.89 3.20 -7.94
N ASN A 45 2.69 4.08 -6.96
CA ASN A 45 2.19 5.44 -7.20
C ASN A 45 3.27 6.33 -7.81
N ASP A 46 4.52 6.09 -7.47
CA ASP A 46 5.64 6.84 -8.01
C ASP A 46 6.13 6.20 -9.31
N VAL A 47 6.49 7.04 -10.27
CA VAL A 47 7.12 6.57 -11.50
C VAL A 47 8.63 6.56 -11.29
N TYR A 48 9.16 5.39 -11.05
CA TYR A 48 10.61 5.17 -10.95
C TYR A 48 11.19 4.73 -12.28
N ASP A 49 12.50 4.88 -12.43
CA ASP A 49 13.23 4.23 -13.51
C ASP A 49 13.04 2.71 -13.40
N ARG A 50 12.49 2.10 -14.47
CA ARG A 50 12.10 0.69 -14.43
C ARG A 50 13.27 -0.25 -14.10
N PRO A 51 14.47 -0.13 -14.72
CA PRO A 51 15.61 -0.97 -14.37
C PRO A 51 16.00 -0.84 -12.90
N GLN A 52 16.05 0.37 -12.35
CA GLN A 52 16.38 0.59 -10.93
C GLN A 52 15.33 -0.01 -10.00
N PHE A 53 14.05 0.09 -10.37
CA PHE A 53 12.97 -0.49 -9.59
C PHE A 53 13.04 -2.02 -9.59
N MET A 54 13.31 -2.62 -10.74
CA MET A 54 13.48 -4.08 -10.86
C MET A 54 14.69 -4.56 -10.06
N ASP A 55 15.78 -3.81 -10.04
CA ASP A 55 16.96 -4.11 -9.22
C ASP A 55 16.65 -4.06 -7.73
N TRP A 56 15.84 -3.08 -7.30
CA TRP A 56 15.37 -2.99 -5.92
C TRP A 56 14.55 -4.23 -5.53
N LEU A 57 13.58 -4.60 -6.34
CA LEU A 57 12.74 -5.78 -6.11
C LEU A 57 13.58 -7.07 -6.04
N LYS A 58 14.54 -7.22 -6.95
CA LYS A 58 15.43 -8.39 -6.98
C LYS A 58 16.32 -8.45 -5.74
N ARG A 59 16.90 -7.33 -5.34
CA ARG A 59 17.74 -7.24 -4.14
C ARG A 59 16.97 -7.60 -2.89
N GLU A 60 15.74 -7.09 -2.77
CA GLU A 60 14.86 -7.34 -1.63
C GLU A 60 14.04 -8.63 -1.76
N GLN A 61 14.26 -9.40 -2.83
CA GLN A 61 13.63 -10.70 -3.07
C GLN A 61 12.11 -10.68 -3.20
N PHE A 62 11.56 -9.62 -3.76
CA PHE A 62 10.16 -9.54 -4.15
C PHE A 62 10.01 -9.94 -5.62
N LYS A 63 9.18 -10.98 -5.87
CA LYS A 63 8.86 -11.41 -7.22
C LYS A 63 7.41 -11.06 -7.53
N ALA A 64 7.20 -10.29 -8.57
CA ALA A 64 5.88 -9.96 -9.09
C ALA A 64 5.72 -10.49 -10.52
N SER A 65 4.49 -10.88 -10.88
CA SER A 65 4.17 -11.30 -12.25
C SER A 65 4.20 -10.13 -13.22
N MET A 66 3.80 -8.96 -12.75
CA MET A 66 3.74 -7.73 -13.53
C MET A 66 3.93 -6.53 -12.61
N LEU A 67 4.48 -5.46 -13.17
CA LEU A 67 4.66 -4.17 -12.52
C LEU A 67 3.88 -3.11 -13.29
N ASP A 68 3.10 -2.29 -12.59
CA ASP A 68 2.42 -1.15 -13.17
C ASP A 68 2.65 0.12 -12.31
N PHE A 69 3.11 1.19 -12.98
CA PHE A 69 3.21 2.50 -12.36
C PHE A 69 1.92 3.26 -12.57
N ILE A 70 1.20 3.53 -11.50
CA ILE A 70 -0.03 4.32 -11.50
C ILE A 70 0.32 5.71 -11.00
N ASP A 71 0.62 6.62 -11.92
CA ASP A 71 0.91 8.02 -11.62
C ASP A 71 -0.37 8.78 -11.26
N GLN A 72 -1.00 8.36 -10.16
CA GLN A 72 -2.23 8.94 -9.65
C GLN A 72 -2.19 9.01 -8.14
N THR A 73 -2.36 10.21 -7.61
CA THR A 73 -2.50 10.45 -6.17
C THR A 73 -3.96 10.52 -5.74
N ASP A 74 -4.88 10.78 -6.67
CA ASP A 74 -6.31 10.81 -6.39
C ASP A 74 -6.85 9.40 -6.15
N PRO A 75 -7.49 9.12 -5.00
CA PRO A 75 -7.96 7.79 -4.65
C PRO A 75 -8.96 7.20 -5.63
N VAL A 76 -9.86 8.02 -6.19
CA VAL A 76 -10.87 7.57 -7.16
C VAL A 76 -10.19 7.13 -8.46
N LEU A 77 -9.29 7.93 -9.00
CA LEU A 77 -8.57 7.63 -10.24
C LEU A 77 -7.64 6.42 -10.07
N LYS A 78 -7.01 6.29 -8.90
CA LYS A 78 -6.20 5.11 -8.58
C LYS A 78 -7.04 3.85 -8.53
N ALA A 79 -8.19 3.89 -7.86
CA ALA A 79 -9.12 2.76 -7.80
C ALA A 79 -9.63 2.35 -9.19
N GLU A 80 -9.93 3.30 -10.05
CA GLU A 80 -10.31 3.04 -11.44
C GLU A 80 -9.17 2.36 -12.22
N SER A 81 -7.93 2.77 -11.97
CA SER A 81 -6.74 2.14 -12.59
C SER A 81 -6.58 0.68 -12.13
N VAL A 82 -6.78 0.40 -10.85
CA VAL A 82 -6.79 -0.97 -10.32
C VAL A 82 -7.91 -1.80 -10.94
N HIS A 83 -9.10 -1.21 -11.08
CA HIS A 83 -10.22 -1.88 -11.73
C HIS A 83 -9.91 -2.25 -13.19
N ARG A 84 -9.25 -1.36 -13.93
CA ARG A 84 -8.80 -1.66 -15.32
C ARG A 84 -7.80 -2.81 -15.37
N ILE A 85 -6.89 -2.91 -14.41
CA ILE A 85 -5.98 -4.06 -14.30
C ILE A 85 -6.78 -5.36 -14.18
N GLY A 86 -7.80 -5.39 -13.33
CA GLY A 86 -8.69 -6.53 -13.18
C GLY A 86 -9.43 -6.90 -14.46
N SER A 87 -9.88 -5.92 -15.22
CA SER A 87 -10.56 -6.12 -16.50
C SER A 87 -9.62 -6.68 -17.57
N ALA A 88 -8.34 -6.30 -17.54
CA ALA A 88 -7.34 -6.72 -18.53
C ALA A 88 -6.67 -8.05 -18.18
N ALA A 89 -6.35 -8.28 -16.91
CA ALA A 89 -5.50 -9.39 -16.48
C ALA A 89 -6.27 -10.53 -15.77
N GLY A 90 -7.52 -10.31 -15.40
CA GLY A 90 -8.37 -11.32 -14.77
C GLY A 90 -8.83 -10.91 -13.36
N ARG A 91 -9.59 -11.79 -12.72
CA ARG A 91 -10.22 -11.51 -11.44
C ARG A 91 -9.19 -11.15 -10.36
N ILE A 92 -9.41 -10.01 -9.71
CA ILE A 92 -8.67 -9.61 -8.51
C ILE A 92 -9.28 -10.32 -7.30
N ASN A 93 -8.50 -11.16 -6.65
CA ASN A 93 -8.90 -11.82 -5.41
C ASN A 93 -8.75 -10.87 -4.22
N TRP A 94 -7.67 -10.10 -4.20
CA TRP A 94 -7.40 -9.05 -3.22
C TRP A 94 -6.63 -7.90 -3.84
N TYR A 95 -7.06 -6.69 -3.53
CA TYR A 95 -6.25 -5.48 -3.61
C TYR A 95 -5.70 -5.18 -2.22
N VAL A 96 -4.39 -4.97 -2.11
CA VAL A 96 -3.72 -4.73 -0.82
C VAL A 96 -3.10 -3.34 -0.83
N ASP A 97 -3.53 -2.49 0.06
CA ASP A 97 -3.03 -1.12 0.17
C ASP A 97 -3.06 -0.64 1.62
N ASN A 98 -2.24 0.34 1.92
CA ASN A 98 -2.19 1.03 3.21
C ASN A 98 -2.86 2.41 3.17
N ASP A 99 -3.35 2.85 2.03
CA ASP A 99 -4.14 4.07 1.92
C ASP A 99 -5.63 3.77 2.08
N PRO A 100 -6.25 4.13 3.21
CA PRO A 100 -7.65 3.82 3.46
C PRO A 100 -8.62 4.54 2.50
N ARG A 101 -8.22 5.67 1.92
CA ARG A 101 -9.05 6.38 0.94
C ARG A 101 -9.15 5.60 -0.37
N THR A 102 -8.03 5.14 -0.87
CA THR A 102 -8.00 4.27 -2.06
C THR A 102 -8.75 2.97 -1.80
N CYS A 103 -8.56 2.36 -0.63
CA CYS A 103 -9.27 1.14 -0.24
C CYS A 103 -10.78 1.32 -0.22
N GLN A 104 -11.27 2.46 0.25
CA GLN A 104 -12.70 2.78 0.20
C GLN A 104 -13.22 2.80 -1.25
N GLU A 105 -12.48 3.42 -2.14
CA GLU A 105 -12.88 3.55 -3.54
C GLU A 105 -12.81 2.20 -4.28
N THR A 106 -11.82 1.36 -4.00
CA THR A 106 -11.76 0.01 -4.57
C THR A 106 -12.92 -0.87 -4.10
N LEU A 107 -13.30 -0.76 -2.82
CA LEU A 107 -14.48 -1.46 -2.30
C LEU A 107 -15.77 -1.02 -3.00
N LYS A 108 -15.94 0.27 -3.28
CA LYS A 108 -17.10 0.78 -4.05
C LYS A 108 -17.18 0.19 -5.45
N LEU A 109 -16.04 -0.17 -6.04
CA LEU A 109 -15.96 -0.83 -7.35
C LEU A 109 -16.13 -2.36 -7.27
N GLY A 110 -16.42 -2.89 -6.08
CA GLY A 110 -16.61 -4.32 -5.87
C GLY A 110 -15.33 -5.14 -5.84
N ILE A 111 -14.20 -4.51 -5.61
CA ILE A 111 -12.90 -5.19 -5.50
C ILE A 111 -12.67 -5.58 -4.04
N PRO A 112 -12.49 -6.88 -3.73
CA PRO A 112 -12.09 -7.30 -2.39
C PRO A 112 -10.78 -6.63 -2.00
N THR A 113 -10.78 -5.94 -0.86
CA THR A 113 -9.67 -5.08 -0.46
C THR A 113 -9.19 -5.43 0.93
N LEU A 114 -7.87 -5.64 1.06
CA LEU A 114 -7.18 -5.79 2.33
C LEU A 114 -6.52 -4.47 2.69
N VAL A 115 -7.01 -3.83 3.74
CA VAL A 115 -6.43 -2.59 4.27
C VAL A 115 -5.34 -2.94 5.26
N VAL A 116 -4.13 -2.55 4.98
CA VAL A 116 -3.02 -2.66 5.92
C VAL A 116 -2.91 -1.34 6.66
N ALA A 117 -3.43 -1.32 7.87
CA ALA A 117 -3.35 -0.13 8.73
C ALA A 117 -1.89 0.09 9.10
N SER A 118 -1.31 1.08 8.51
CA SER A 118 0.05 1.61 8.67
C SER A 118 1.12 0.68 9.27
N PRO A 119 2.27 0.53 8.65
CA PRO A 119 3.42 -0.15 9.26
C PRO A 119 4.00 0.63 10.46
N TYR A 120 3.50 1.84 10.75
CA TYR A 120 3.95 2.62 11.87
C TYR A 120 3.31 2.15 13.17
N ILE A 121 4.11 2.11 14.21
CA ILE A 121 3.61 1.80 15.53
C ILE A 121 2.61 2.88 15.94
N VAL A 122 1.35 2.50 15.98
CA VAL A 122 0.29 3.32 16.56
C VAL A 122 0.49 3.31 18.07
N ARG A 123 0.55 4.48 18.69
CA ARG A 123 0.73 4.59 20.14
C ARG A 123 -0.57 5.00 20.80
N PRO A 124 -0.92 4.40 21.95
CA PRO A 124 -2.14 4.76 22.66
C PRO A 124 -2.25 6.24 22.99
N GLU A 125 -1.12 6.90 23.29
CA GLU A 125 -1.08 8.34 23.56
C GLU A 125 -1.42 9.24 22.38
N TRP A 126 -1.45 8.70 21.17
CA TRP A 126 -1.87 9.43 19.96
C TRP A 126 -3.36 9.33 19.69
N ASP A 127 -4.07 8.52 20.45
CA ASP A 127 -5.51 8.40 20.33
C ASP A 127 -6.18 9.77 20.56
N SER A 128 -6.98 10.20 19.59
CA SER A 128 -7.73 11.44 19.67
C SER A 128 -9.01 11.33 20.49
N GLY A 129 -9.37 10.13 20.94
CA GLY A 129 -10.66 9.84 21.58
C GLY A 129 -11.83 9.80 20.58
N ARG A 130 -11.57 9.88 19.28
CA ARG A 130 -12.58 9.86 18.23
C ARG A 130 -13.27 8.51 18.17
N LYS A 131 -14.60 8.52 18.13
CA LYS A 131 -15.37 7.29 17.91
C LYS A 131 -15.30 6.90 16.43
N ILE A 132 -14.88 5.68 16.16
CA ILE A 132 -14.82 5.13 14.81
C ILE A 132 -16.13 4.40 14.54
N LYS A 133 -17.11 5.12 13.99
CA LYS A 133 -18.40 4.55 13.58
C LYS A 133 -18.54 4.40 12.07
N GLU A 134 -17.82 5.22 11.32
CA GLU A 134 -17.83 5.27 9.87
C GLU A 134 -16.40 5.17 9.35
N TRP A 135 -16.29 4.79 8.08
CA TRP A 135 -14.98 4.70 7.43
C TRP A 135 -14.20 6.02 7.45
N GLY A 136 -14.89 7.14 7.24
CA GLY A 136 -14.29 8.48 7.31
C GLY A 136 -13.63 8.76 8.67
N ASN A 137 -14.21 8.29 9.76
CA ASN A 137 -13.64 8.44 11.10
C ASN A 137 -12.33 7.63 11.24
N LEU A 138 -12.26 6.45 10.65
CA LEU A 138 -11.03 5.65 10.61
C LEU A 138 -9.94 6.36 9.80
N VAL A 139 -10.29 6.89 8.63
CA VAL A 139 -9.36 7.65 7.78
C VAL A 139 -8.79 8.85 8.53
N ASP A 140 -9.66 9.64 9.18
CA ASP A 140 -9.24 10.82 9.94
C ASP A 140 -8.34 10.46 11.13
N GLU A 141 -8.63 9.36 11.83
CA GLU A 141 -7.80 8.88 12.94
C GLU A 141 -6.42 8.43 12.45
N MET A 142 -6.36 7.67 11.35
CA MET A 142 -5.09 7.24 10.76
C MET A 142 -4.24 8.43 10.32
N ASP A 143 -4.84 9.43 9.68
CA ASP A 143 -4.15 10.66 9.28
C ASP A 143 -3.60 11.42 10.49
N SER A 144 -4.41 11.55 11.54
CA SER A 144 -3.99 12.22 12.78
C SER A 144 -2.79 11.54 13.41
N GLN A 145 -2.80 10.21 13.47
CA GLN A 145 -1.69 9.45 14.03
C GLN A 145 -0.45 9.49 13.14
N ALA A 146 -0.61 9.48 11.83
CA ALA A 146 0.49 9.62 10.88
C ALA A 146 1.20 10.97 11.04
N LEU A 147 0.45 12.06 11.22
CA LEU A 147 1.01 13.38 11.49
C LEU A 147 1.81 13.41 12.79
N LYS A 148 1.28 12.86 13.87
CA LYS A 148 1.97 12.78 15.16
C LYS A 148 3.25 11.94 15.08
N SER A 149 3.21 10.86 14.32
CA SER A 149 4.39 10.05 14.05
C SER A 149 5.46 10.83 13.30
N ALA A 150 5.09 11.55 12.24
CA ALA A 150 6.01 12.38 11.47
C ALA A 150 6.64 13.49 12.30
N GLU A 151 5.84 14.22 13.10
CA GLU A 151 6.34 15.26 13.99
C GLU A 151 7.37 14.75 15.00
N ARG A 152 7.17 13.54 15.49
CA ARG A 152 8.12 12.92 16.41
C ARG A 152 9.44 12.60 15.74
N THR A 153 9.42 12.04 14.55
CA THR A 153 10.64 11.72 13.80
C THR A 153 11.51 12.96 13.58
N TRP A 154 10.89 14.12 13.37
CA TRP A 154 11.60 15.40 13.22
C TRP A 154 12.22 15.92 14.52
N ARG A 155 11.67 15.54 15.68
CA ARG A 155 12.21 15.98 16.99
C ARG A 155 13.31 15.07 17.52
N ASP A 156 13.35 13.84 17.09
CA ASP A 156 14.33 12.86 17.51
C ASP A 156 15.61 12.88 16.63
N GLU A 157 15.59 13.65 15.56
CA GLU A 157 16.75 13.98 14.72
C GLU A 157 17.44 15.27 15.21
#